data_2b2a50a2ef14e0a2837ae64b9ddac59b
#
_entry.id   2b2a50a2ef14e0a2837ae64b9ddac59b
#
_cell.length_a   1.000
_cell.length_b   1.000
_cell.length_c   1.000
_cell.angle_alpha   90.00
_cell.angle_beta   90.00
_cell.angle_gamma   90.00
#
_symmetry.space_group_name_H-M   'P 1'
#
loop_
_entity.id
_entity.type
_entity.pdbx_description
1 polymer ?
#
loop_
_entity_poly.entity_id
_entity_poly.type
_entity_poly.pdbx_seq_one_letter_code
_entity_poly.pdbx_strand_id
1 'polypeptide(L)'
;MGNVAIWKPASSAVYSAHFLMKLFKDAGLPNGVINFLPGSGSLIGPKIIQNPNLAGVHFTGSTSVFQGMWKSIGESINHYKSYPRIVGETGGKDFCIAHESSDIKALSTAMIRGAFEYQGQKCSALSRAYIPKSIWPDLKKIFINQVNQIKMGDVEDFSNFMTAVLDRNSLNNIKNYMD
;
A
#
# COMPACT_ATOMS: atom_id res chain seq x y z
N MET A 1 -13.33 -19.34 15.97
CA MET A 1 -12.59 -18.91 17.16
C MET A 1 -13.27 -17.75 17.91
N GLY A 2 -14.44 -17.30 17.45
CA GLY A 2 -15.28 -16.33 18.14
C GLY A 2 -14.87 -14.85 18.05
N ASN A 3 -13.75 -14.51 17.41
CA ASN A 3 -13.42 -13.13 17.14
C ASN A 3 -14.29 -12.56 16.00
N VAL A 4 -14.60 -11.28 16.10
CA VAL A 4 -15.25 -10.51 15.05
C VAL A 4 -14.29 -9.44 14.53
N ALA A 5 -14.49 -8.98 13.30
CA ALA A 5 -13.67 -7.95 12.71
C ALA A 5 -14.46 -6.63 12.56
N ILE A 6 -13.79 -5.53 12.86
CA ILE A 6 -14.20 -4.19 12.40
C ILE A 6 -13.33 -3.89 11.18
N TRP A 7 -13.97 -3.69 10.04
CA TRP A 7 -13.28 -3.36 8.81
C TRP A 7 -13.47 -1.89 8.44
N LYS A 8 -12.43 -1.11 8.60
CA LYS A 8 -12.38 0.28 8.17
C LYS A 8 -11.51 0.38 6.91
N PRO A 9 -12.07 0.44 5.71
CA PRO A 9 -11.32 0.62 4.48
C PRO A 9 -10.70 2.02 4.40
N ALA A 10 -9.75 2.20 3.48
CA ALA A 10 -9.31 3.54 3.09
C ALA A 10 -10.50 4.36 2.59
N SER A 11 -10.48 5.68 2.82
CA SER A 11 -11.62 6.55 2.42
C SER A 11 -11.88 6.53 0.91
N SER A 12 -10.83 6.39 0.11
CA SER A 12 -10.91 6.24 -1.35
C SER A 12 -11.46 4.88 -1.81
N ALA A 13 -11.47 3.86 -0.94
CA ALA A 13 -11.91 2.50 -1.26
C ALA A 13 -13.27 2.13 -0.63
N VAL A 14 -13.98 3.09 -0.03
CA VAL A 14 -15.27 2.82 0.65
C VAL A 14 -16.30 2.25 -0.30
N TYR A 15 -16.36 2.73 -1.53
CA TYR A 15 -17.34 2.29 -2.53
C TYR A 15 -17.14 0.82 -2.91
N SER A 16 -15.94 0.42 -3.29
CA SER A 16 -15.62 -0.98 -3.60
C SER A 16 -15.79 -1.90 -2.38
N ALA A 17 -15.38 -1.43 -1.20
CA ALA A 17 -15.55 -2.17 0.05
C ALA A 17 -17.03 -2.41 0.40
N HIS A 18 -17.92 -1.47 0.09
CA HIS A 18 -19.37 -1.65 0.25
C HIS A 18 -19.89 -2.82 -0.59
N PHE A 19 -19.47 -2.92 -1.85
CA PHE A 19 -19.88 -4.04 -2.71
C PHE A 19 -19.28 -5.38 -2.25
N LEU A 20 -18.06 -5.39 -1.72
CA LEU A 20 -17.49 -6.59 -1.10
C LEU A 20 -18.31 -7.05 0.12
N MET A 21 -18.77 -6.13 0.97
CA MET A 21 -19.65 -6.47 2.08
C MET A 21 -20.99 -7.04 1.61
N LYS A 22 -21.55 -6.51 0.53
CA LYS A 22 -22.74 -7.06 -0.10
C LYS A 22 -22.50 -8.48 -0.61
N LEU A 23 -21.37 -8.70 -1.32
CA LEU A 23 -20.98 -10.01 -1.80
C LEU A 23 -20.82 -11.02 -0.65
N PHE A 24 -20.17 -10.65 0.44
CA PHE A 24 -20.04 -11.52 1.62
C PHE A 24 -21.40 -11.89 2.21
N LYS A 25 -22.32 -10.93 2.31
CA LYS A 25 -23.68 -11.19 2.78
C LYS A 25 -24.44 -12.14 1.85
N ASP A 26 -24.36 -11.91 0.54
CA ASP A 26 -25.02 -12.75 -0.47
C ASP A 26 -24.41 -14.18 -0.49
N ALA A 27 -23.13 -14.31 -0.15
CA ALA A 27 -22.46 -15.60 0.05
C ALA A 27 -22.75 -16.28 1.40
N GLY A 28 -23.60 -15.70 2.24
CA GLY A 28 -24.05 -16.29 3.50
C GLY A 28 -23.20 -15.93 4.72
N LEU A 29 -22.36 -14.91 4.67
CA LEU A 29 -21.62 -14.47 5.86
C LEU A 29 -22.62 -13.97 6.92
N PRO A 30 -22.62 -14.53 8.15
CA PRO A 30 -23.52 -14.08 9.20
C PRO A 30 -23.28 -12.63 9.60
N ASN A 31 -24.35 -11.94 9.99
CA ASN A 31 -24.25 -10.57 10.50
C ASN A 31 -23.35 -10.53 11.74
N GLY A 32 -22.55 -9.47 11.86
CA GLY A 32 -21.69 -9.22 13.01
C GLY A 32 -20.30 -9.88 12.95
N VAL A 33 -20.05 -10.77 11.98
CA VAL A 33 -18.71 -11.37 11.81
C VAL A 33 -17.71 -10.35 11.27
N ILE A 34 -18.07 -9.63 10.20
CA ILE A 34 -17.34 -8.48 9.70
C ILE A 34 -18.24 -7.26 9.77
N ASN A 35 -17.80 -6.25 10.50
CA ASN A 35 -18.54 -5.01 10.72
C ASN A 35 -17.88 -3.89 9.92
N PHE A 36 -18.51 -3.50 8.83
CA PHE A 36 -18.04 -2.44 7.95
C PHE A 36 -18.25 -1.08 8.58
N LEU A 37 -17.13 -0.32 8.74
CA LEU A 37 -17.14 0.97 9.41
C LEU A 37 -16.47 2.04 8.53
N PRO A 38 -17.20 2.67 7.60
CA PRO A 38 -16.68 3.75 6.79
C PRO A 38 -16.45 5.02 7.62
N GLY A 39 -15.40 5.77 7.31
CA GLY A 39 -15.13 7.06 7.94
C GLY A 39 -13.64 7.37 8.11
N SER A 40 -13.37 8.54 8.68
CA SER A 40 -12.00 9.03 8.91
C SER A 40 -11.24 8.13 9.89
N GLY A 41 -10.06 7.66 9.47
CA GLY A 41 -9.17 6.89 10.34
C GLY A 41 -8.72 7.65 11.59
N SER A 42 -8.57 8.98 11.48
CA SER A 42 -8.19 9.83 12.62
C SER A 42 -9.27 9.97 13.69
N LEU A 43 -10.55 9.79 13.31
CA LEU A 43 -11.67 9.83 14.26
C LEU A 43 -12.00 8.46 14.82
N ILE A 44 -11.96 7.43 13.98
CA ILE A 44 -12.37 6.06 14.31
C ILE A 44 -11.25 5.30 15.02
N GLY A 45 -10.01 5.43 14.53
CA GLY A 45 -8.86 4.68 15.01
C GLY A 45 -8.63 4.79 16.53
N PRO A 46 -8.55 5.99 17.09
CA PRO A 46 -8.38 6.15 18.55
C PRO A 46 -9.46 5.46 19.38
N LYS A 47 -10.72 5.54 18.95
CA LYS A 47 -11.86 4.92 19.65
C LYS A 47 -11.78 3.39 19.65
N ILE A 48 -11.33 2.79 18.53
CA ILE A 48 -11.13 1.35 18.44
C ILE A 48 -9.95 0.92 19.32
N ILE A 49 -8.82 1.64 19.22
CA ILE A 49 -7.61 1.32 19.98
C ILE A 49 -7.83 1.42 21.47
N GLN A 50 -8.62 2.37 21.93
CA GLN A 50 -8.92 2.54 23.36
C GLN A 50 -9.94 1.52 23.90
N ASN A 51 -10.52 0.66 23.08
CA ASN A 51 -11.51 -0.30 23.55
C ASN A 51 -10.83 -1.46 24.30
N PRO A 52 -11.25 -1.79 25.54
CA PRO A 52 -10.63 -2.85 26.32
C PRO A 52 -10.78 -4.27 25.73
N ASN A 53 -11.70 -4.45 24.81
CA ASN A 53 -11.90 -5.72 24.11
C ASN A 53 -11.06 -5.85 22.83
N LEU A 54 -10.19 -4.89 22.52
CA LEU A 54 -9.31 -4.97 21.35
C LEU A 54 -8.42 -6.20 21.46
N ALA A 55 -8.58 -7.15 20.55
CA ALA A 55 -7.77 -8.38 20.51
C ALA A 55 -6.63 -8.31 19.50
N GLY A 56 -6.71 -7.40 18.54
CA GLY A 56 -5.63 -7.18 17.57
C GLY A 56 -5.95 -6.12 16.54
N VAL A 57 -4.90 -5.68 15.85
CA VAL A 57 -4.95 -4.74 14.73
C VAL A 57 -4.18 -5.33 13.57
N HIS A 58 -4.79 -5.37 12.40
CA HIS A 58 -4.11 -5.59 11.13
C HIS A 58 -4.23 -4.31 10.31
N PHE A 59 -3.12 -3.62 10.12
CA PHE A 59 -3.08 -2.29 9.53
C PHE A 59 -2.26 -2.28 8.25
N THR A 60 -2.79 -1.62 7.22
CA THR A 60 -2.02 -1.25 6.04
C THR A 60 -2.13 0.25 5.84
N GLY A 61 -0.99 0.94 5.75
CA GLY A 61 -0.95 2.39 5.58
C GLY A 61 0.40 3.02 5.91
N SER A 62 0.40 4.29 6.33
CA SER A 62 1.65 4.99 6.61
C SER A 62 2.35 4.49 7.87
N THR A 63 3.69 4.45 7.82
CA THR A 63 4.54 4.05 8.95
C THR A 63 4.27 4.90 10.19
N SER A 64 4.08 6.21 10.03
CA SER A 64 3.82 7.12 11.15
C SER A 64 2.51 6.82 11.88
N VAL A 65 1.46 6.48 11.14
CA VAL A 65 0.18 6.07 11.74
C VAL A 65 0.33 4.76 12.49
N PHE A 66 1.03 3.77 11.92
CA PHE A 66 1.27 2.50 12.59
C PHE A 66 2.11 2.65 13.87
N GLN A 67 3.15 3.47 13.84
CA GLN A 67 3.92 3.82 15.04
C GLN A 67 3.06 4.48 16.11
N GLY A 68 2.13 5.37 15.71
CA GLY A 68 1.15 5.97 16.62
C GLY A 68 0.21 4.93 17.24
N MET A 69 -0.22 3.92 16.49
CA MET A 69 -1.01 2.80 17.02
C MET A 69 -0.22 2.00 18.06
N TRP A 70 1.04 1.66 17.77
CA TRP A 70 1.94 0.96 18.71
C TRP A 70 2.08 1.74 20.02
N LYS A 71 2.37 3.04 19.89
CA LYS A 71 2.51 3.92 21.05
C LYS A 71 1.24 3.92 21.91
N SER A 72 0.08 4.17 21.29
CA SER A 72 -1.20 4.24 21.99
C SER A 72 -1.58 2.91 22.68
N ILE A 73 -1.30 1.78 22.03
CA ILE A 73 -1.53 0.46 22.63
C ILE A 73 -0.58 0.22 23.79
N GLY A 74 0.70 0.55 23.66
CA GLY A 74 1.68 0.41 24.71
C GLY A 74 1.36 1.26 25.96
N GLU A 75 0.94 2.49 25.75
CA GLU A 75 0.52 3.40 26.84
C GLU A 75 -0.75 2.93 27.55
N SER A 76 -1.61 2.18 26.86
CA SER A 76 -2.87 1.67 27.41
C SER A 76 -2.83 0.18 27.75
N ILE A 77 -1.66 -0.43 27.85
CA ILE A 77 -1.51 -1.89 27.93
C ILE A 77 -2.28 -2.53 29.11
N ASN A 78 -2.39 -1.84 30.22
CA ASN A 78 -3.10 -2.30 31.43
C ASN A 78 -4.63 -2.22 31.29
N HIS A 79 -5.14 -1.58 30.24
CA HIS A 79 -6.57 -1.38 30.03
C HIS A 79 -7.22 -2.54 29.28
N TYR A 80 -6.45 -3.33 28.53
CA TYR A 80 -6.98 -4.40 27.71
C TYR A 80 -7.24 -5.68 28.49
N LYS A 81 -8.30 -6.40 28.11
CA LYS A 81 -8.62 -7.73 28.64
C LYS A 81 -7.60 -8.80 28.25
N SER A 82 -6.92 -8.60 27.11
CA SER A 82 -5.80 -9.41 26.65
C SER A 82 -4.85 -8.52 25.86
N TYR A 83 -3.58 -8.88 25.75
CA TYR A 83 -2.61 -8.10 24.99
C TYR A 83 -2.95 -8.10 23.50
N PRO A 84 -3.27 -6.93 22.90
CA PRO A 84 -3.59 -6.87 21.48
C PRO A 84 -2.41 -7.30 20.60
N ARG A 85 -2.67 -8.09 19.57
CA ARG A 85 -1.69 -8.42 18.56
C ARG A 85 -1.69 -7.35 17.47
N ILE A 86 -0.51 -6.91 17.05
CA ILE A 86 -0.37 -5.82 16.11
C ILE A 86 0.40 -6.32 14.89
N VAL A 87 -0.23 -6.23 13.71
CA VAL A 87 0.39 -6.53 12.42
C VAL A 87 0.27 -5.30 11.55
N GLY A 88 1.36 -4.84 10.97
CA GLY A 88 1.40 -3.66 10.12
C GLY A 88 2.16 -3.89 8.84
N GLU A 89 1.52 -3.56 7.73
CA GLU A 89 2.09 -3.43 6.42
C GLU A 89 2.22 -1.94 6.11
N THR A 90 3.45 -1.44 6.03
CA THR A 90 3.73 -0.01 5.86
C THR A 90 4.59 0.24 4.62
N GLY A 91 5.07 1.46 4.44
CA GLY A 91 5.92 1.82 3.32
C GLY A 91 7.25 1.07 3.32
N GLY A 92 7.74 0.72 2.15
CA GLY A 92 9.01 0.06 1.92
C GLY A 92 9.97 0.92 1.07
N LYS A 93 11.25 0.49 1.03
CA LYS A 93 12.32 1.02 0.17
C LYS A 93 13.02 -0.14 -0.53
N ASP A 94 12.26 -0.85 -1.35
CA ASP A 94 12.69 -2.07 -2.01
C ASP A 94 13.74 -1.80 -3.08
N PHE A 95 14.57 -2.76 -3.36
CA PHE A 95 15.70 -2.59 -4.26
C PHE A 95 15.88 -3.79 -5.19
N CYS A 96 16.60 -3.55 -6.26
CA CYS A 96 17.08 -4.56 -7.20
C CYS A 96 18.61 -4.61 -7.18
N ILE A 97 19.17 -5.81 -7.15
CA ILE A 97 20.61 -6.05 -7.39
C ILE A 97 20.71 -6.86 -8.66
N ALA A 98 21.42 -6.33 -9.66
CA ALA A 98 21.71 -7.04 -10.90
C ALA A 98 23.10 -7.65 -10.87
N HIS A 99 23.26 -8.83 -11.47
CA HIS A 99 24.54 -9.44 -11.78
C HIS A 99 24.94 -9.10 -13.22
N GLU A 100 26.22 -9.15 -13.54
CA GLU A 100 26.73 -8.83 -14.88
C GLU A 100 26.21 -9.78 -15.98
N SER A 101 25.82 -11.00 -15.63
CA SER A 101 25.19 -11.96 -16.54
C SER A 101 23.69 -11.77 -16.75
N SER A 102 23.09 -10.71 -16.18
CA SER A 102 21.67 -10.46 -16.32
C SER A 102 21.27 -10.16 -17.77
N ASP A 103 20.12 -10.68 -18.21
CA ASP A 103 19.51 -10.25 -19.46
C ASP A 103 19.09 -8.79 -19.34
N ILE A 104 19.71 -7.93 -20.16
CA ILE A 104 19.56 -6.47 -20.07
C ILE A 104 18.11 -6.04 -20.40
N LYS A 105 17.45 -6.71 -21.36
CA LYS A 105 16.07 -6.37 -21.74
C LYS A 105 15.09 -6.77 -20.64
N ALA A 106 15.22 -7.98 -20.10
CA ALA A 106 14.39 -8.45 -19.00
C ALA A 106 14.61 -7.58 -17.76
N LEU A 107 15.86 -7.23 -17.44
CA LEU A 107 16.20 -6.36 -16.32
C LEU A 107 15.56 -4.97 -16.47
N SER A 108 15.66 -4.35 -17.66
CA SER A 108 15.03 -3.05 -17.94
C SER A 108 13.52 -3.10 -17.73
N THR A 109 12.84 -4.12 -18.26
CA THR A 109 11.40 -4.29 -18.10
C THR A 109 11.02 -4.51 -16.63
N ALA A 110 11.78 -5.31 -15.89
CA ALA A 110 11.56 -5.54 -14.47
C ALA A 110 11.73 -4.25 -13.64
N MET A 111 12.74 -3.44 -13.95
CA MET A 111 12.96 -2.13 -13.31
C MET A 111 11.78 -1.16 -13.59
N ILE A 112 11.30 -1.09 -14.82
CA ILE A 112 10.16 -0.23 -15.18
C ILE A 112 8.91 -0.67 -14.44
N ARG A 113 8.58 -1.94 -14.50
CA ARG A 113 7.39 -2.45 -13.81
C ARG A 113 7.52 -2.30 -12.30
N GLY A 114 8.66 -2.61 -11.74
CA GLY A 114 8.91 -2.50 -10.32
C GLY A 114 8.81 -1.06 -9.80
N ALA A 115 9.29 -0.08 -10.57
CA ALA A 115 9.33 1.32 -10.14
C ALA A 115 8.05 2.09 -10.46
N PHE A 116 7.39 1.84 -11.60
CA PHE A 116 6.35 2.72 -12.13
C PHE A 116 4.95 2.11 -12.20
N GLU A 117 4.82 0.78 -12.10
CA GLU A 117 3.51 0.14 -12.09
C GLU A 117 2.67 0.69 -10.95
N TYR A 118 1.39 1.01 -11.25
CA TYR A 118 0.51 1.72 -10.34
C TYR A 118 1.11 3.04 -9.81
N GLN A 119 1.81 3.78 -10.67
CA GLN A 119 2.47 5.07 -10.37
C GLN A 119 3.51 4.97 -9.24
N GLY A 120 4.10 3.79 -9.03
CA GLY A 120 5.02 3.53 -7.92
C GLY A 120 4.37 3.53 -6.53
N GLN A 121 3.04 3.55 -6.46
CA GLN A 121 2.29 3.63 -5.19
C GLN A 121 2.10 2.25 -4.55
N LYS A 122 3.18 1.51 -4.39
CA LYS A 122 3.21 0.19 -3.73
C LYS A 122 4.20 0.21 -2.57
N CYS A 123 3.91 -0.52 -1.51
CA CYS A 123 4.85 -0.72 -0.41
C CYS A 123 6.15 -1.41 -0.88
N SER A 124 6.07 -2.20 -1.95
CA SER A 124 7.15 -2.95 -2.58
C SER A 124 7.67 -2.34 -3.89
N ALA A 125 7.39 -1.06 -4.17
CA ALA A 125 7.90 -0.41 -5.38
C ALA A 125 9.42 -0.30 -5.37
N LEU A 126 10.04 -0.56 -6.52
CA LEU A 126 11.48 -0.46 -6.69
C LEU A 126 11.94 1.00 -6.51
N SER A 127 12.67 1.27 -5.45
CA SER A 127 13.18 2.61 -5.11
C SER A 127 14.65 2.78 -5.44
N ARG A 128 15.40 1.67 -5.61
CA ARG A 128 16.85 1.69 -5.86
C ARG A 128 17.27 0.46 -6.67
N ALA A 129 18.18 0.69 -7.62
CA ALA A 129 18.80 -0.39 -8.39
C ALA A 129 20.33 -0.32 -8.28
N TYR A 130 20.95 -1.47 -8.00
CA TYR A 130 22.39 -1.65 -7.96
C TYR A 130 22.80 -2.39 -9.23
N ILE A 131 23.46 -1.68 -10.13
CA ILE A 131 23.76 -2.15 -11.49
C ILE A 131 25.28 -2.18 -11.70
N PRO A 132 25.86 -3.30 -12.17
CA PRO A 132 27.26 -3.35 -12.55
C PRO A 132 27.61 -2.34 -13.63
N LYS A 133 28.79 -1.72 -13.51
CA LYS A 133 29.28 -0.75 -14.52
C LYS A 133 29.38 -1.35 -15.92
N SER A 134 29.67 -2.64 -16.01
CA SER A 134 29.82 -3.36 -17.28
C SER A 134 28.58 -3.37 -18.14
N ILE A 135 27.39 -3.48 -17.52
CA ILE A 135 26.09 -3.56 -18.23
C ILE A 135 25.33 -2.22 -18.23
N TRP A 136 25.74 -1.26 -17.40
CA TRP A 136 25.00 0.00 -17.24
C TRP A 136 24.84 0.82 -18.52
N PRO A 137 25.85 1.00 -19.39
CA PRO A 137 25.70 1.82 -20.60
C PRO A 137 24.59 1.31 -21.54
N ASP A 138 24.51 0.00 -21.74
CA ASP A 138 23.51 -0.61 -22.62
C ASP A 138 22.12 -0.69 -21.95
N LEU A 139 22.08 -1.06 -20.67
CA LEU A 139 20.86 -1.03 -19.88
C LEU A 139 20.25 0.37 -19.88
N LYS A 140 21.04 1.42 -19.65
CA LYS A 140 20.58 2.80 -19.61
C LYS A 140 19.89 3.22 -20.91
N LYS A 141 20.46 2.87 -22.07
CA LYS A 141 19.84 3.17 -23.37
C LYS A 141 18.48 2.53 -23.52
N ILE A 142 18.37 1.24 -23.21
CA ILE A 142 17.12 0.49 -23.30
C ILE A 142 16.11 1.04 -22.30
N PHE A 143 16.52 1.25 -21.06
CA PHE A 143 15.67 1.74 -19.99
C PHE A 143 15.05 3.11 -20.32
N ILE A 144 15.88 4.09 -20.74
CA ILE A 144 15.39 5.42 -21.12
C ILE A 144 14.43 5.33 -22.29
N ASN A 145 14.74 4.51 -23.33
CA ASN A 145 13.87 4.33 -24.47
C ASN A 145 12.49 3.77 -24.04
N GLN A 146 12.47 2.75 -23.19
CA GLN A 146 11.24 2.17 -22.68
C GLN A 146 10.45 3.14 -21.80
N VAL A 147 11.13 3.92 -20.90
CA VAL A 147 10.48 4.93 -20.07
C VAL A 147 9.80 6.00 -20.94
N ASN A 148 10.45 6.46 -22.02
CA ASN A 148 9.89 7.44 -22.94
C ASN A 148 8.67 6.92 -23.74
N GLN A 149 8.48 5.62 -23.82
CA GLN A 149 7.34 4.99 -24.45
C GLN A 149 6.16 4.73 -23.51
N ILE A 150 6.33 4.98 -22.21
CA ILE A 150 5.25 4.80 -21.24
C ILE A 150 4.09 5.74 -21.59
N LYS A 151 2.93 5.14 -21.83
CA LYS A 151 1.70 5.89 -22.01
C LYS A 151 1.03 6.13 -20.66
N MET A 152 0.55 7.35 -20.49
CA MET A 152 -0.23 7.77 -19.33
C MET A 152 -1.58 8.29 -19.82
N GLY A 153 -2.65 7.92 -19.12
CA GLY A 153 -4.00 8.35 -19.51
C GLY A 153 -5.09 7.78 -18.62
N ASP A 154 -6.28 7.68 -19.17
CA ASP A 154 -7.46 7.18 -18.47
C ASP A 154 -7.34 5.71 -18.11
N VAL A 155 -7.95 5.33 -17.00
CA VAL A 155 -7.99 3.95 -16.49
C VAL A 155 -8.83 3.01 -17.37
N GLU A 156 -9.76 3.54 -18.14
CA GLU A 156 -10.61 2.77 -19.05
C GLU A 156 -9.87 2.36 -20.34
N ASP A 157 -8.80 3.06 -20.68
CA ASP A 157 -7.94 2.71 -21.82
C ASP A 157 -6.77 1.81 -21.37
N PHE A 158 -6.91 0.51 -21.53
CA PHE A 158 -5.89 -0.49 -21.18
C PHE A 158 -4.59 -0.41 -21.99
N SER A 159 -4.47 0.48 -22.96
CA SER A 159 -3.20 0.79 -23.61
C SER A 159 -2.31 1.69 -22.76
N ASN A 160 -2.85 2.34 -21.72
CA ASN A 160 -2.11 3.14 -20.77
C ASN A 160 -1.46 2.28 -19.71
N PHE A 161 -0.16 2.47 -19.49
CA PHE A 161 0.58 1.79 -18.43
C PHE A 161 0.39 2.46 -17.07
N MET A 162 0.22 3.77 -17.07
CA MET A 162 0.09 4.60 -15.87
C MET A 162 -1.10 5.55 -16.00
N THR A 163 -1.59 5.98 -14.87
CA THR A 163 -2.68 6.97 -14.74
C THR A 163 -2.31 8.02 -13.70
N ALA A 164 -3.26 8.78 -13.19
CA ALA A 164 -3.02 9.74 -12.12
C ALA A 164 -2.67 9.05 -10.79
N VAL A 165 -1.93 9.77 -9.93
CA VAL A 165 -1.76 9.36 -8.53
C VAL A 165 -3.07 9.42 -7.77
N LEU A 166 -3.13 8.74 -6.62
CA LEU A 166 -4.35 8.46 -5.87
C LEU A 166 -5.22 9.69 -5.59
N ASP A 167 -4.61 10.80 -5.14
CA ASP A 167 -5.33 12.02 -4.78
C ASP A 167 -4.43 13.27 -4.83
N ARG A 168 -5.02 14.43 -4.53
CA ARG A 168 -4.31 15.72 -4.50
C ARG A 168 -3.22 15.76 -3.43
N ASN A 169 -3.43 15.11 -2.29
CA ASN A 169 -2.44 15.09 -1.21
C ASN A 169 -1.21 14.28 -1.64
N SER A 170 -1.42 13.14 -2.28
CA SER A 170 -0.34 12.33 -2.87
C SER A 170 0.45 13.13 -3.90
N LEU A 171 -0.24 13.87 -4.79
CA LEU A 171 0.42 14.73 -5.76
C LEU A 171 1.27 15.82 -5.09
N ASN A 172 0.72 16.51 -4.08
CA ASN A 172 1.43 17.57 -3.38
C ASN A 172 2.65 17.03 -2.63
N ASN A 173 2.51 15.87 -1.97
CA ASN A 173 3.63 15.22 -1.30
C ASN A 173 4.75 14.85 -2.27
N ILE A 174 4.41 14.27 -3.43
CA ILE A 174 5.42 13.93 -4.45
C ILE A 174 6.13 15.18 -4.95
N LYS A 175 5.39 16.27 -5.24
CA LYS A 175 6.00 17.54 -5.66
C LYS A 175 6.99 18.07 -4.63
N ASN A 176 6.63 18.04 -3.33
CA ASN A 176 7.53 18.50 -2.26
C ASN A 176 8.82 17.68 -2.13
N TYR A 177 8.86 16.47 -2.67
CA TYR A 177 10.09 15.65 -2.72
C TYR A 177 10.90 15.84 -4.01
N MET A 178 10.32 16.48 -5.02
CA MET A 178 10.99 16.77 -6.29
C MET A 178 11.68 18.15 -6.30
N ASP A 179 11.22 19.06 -5.46
CA ASP A 179 11.80 20.40 -5.21
C ASP A 179 12.95 20.30 -4.20
#